data_c90adb238fd8c6d006ef39e9dcc44c42
#
_entry.id   c90adb238fd8c6d006ef39e9dcc44c42
#
_cell.length_a   1.000
_cell.length_b   1.000
_cell.length_c   1.000
_cell.angle_alpha   90.00
_cell.angle_beta   90.00
_cell.angle_gamma   90.00
#
_symmetry.space_group_name_H-M   'P 1'
#
loop_
_entity.id
_entity.type
_entity.pdbx_description
1 polymer ?
#
loop_
_entity_poly.entity_id
_entity_poly.type
_entity_poly.pdbx_seq_one_letter_code
_entity_poly.pdbx_strand_id
1 'polypeptide(L)'
;MDLLFSFRECARRCAALLFSGVMALGAVAQTAHAIGGVVRARYEIQTLDGRSRFAIRNSRVWIRGSFMPRLSYYVSTDLCDQGAFQFLDAYGKLDLGRGVAMQAGQFRIPFGVDPFRGPGNYIFADRSFIGRDIDNIRADGVQASYTFQKDIPATVTLGVFSPNTITDQNHWSKTLNYALKAELPVGPFKVTGGLQTIQPDSVRVNMADACVSFSKGGLTAEAEYILEHYVADPFPDCHSYNVWVDYGIPLEHTLFNRLSFQARFDASTSHSSGVVTNGRLSEDHPARKRLTIGSTLGYVNKPVKCELQVNYQKYFYKEGYAAPDGRQDKVVAELIVLF
;
A
#
# COMPACT_ATOMS: atom_id res chain seq x y z
N MET A 1 39.85 -4.44 27.14
CA MET A 1 38.98 -5.62 26.95
C MET A 1 37.77 -5.56 27.87
N ASP A 2 37.72 -4.71 28.86
CA ASP A 2 36.65 -4.63 29.88
C ASP A 2 35.43 -3.77 29.50
N LEU A 3 35.60 -2.81 28.59
CA LEU A 3 34.46 -1.95 28.15
C LEU A 3 33.44 -2.64 27.29
N LEU A 4 33.84 -3.59 26.47
CA LEU A 4 32.93 -4.39 25.60
C LEU A 4 32.13 -5.42 26.41
N PHE A 5 32.66 -5.89 27.54
CA PHE A 5 31.95 -6.81 28.42
C PHE A 5 30.83 -6.09 29.18
N SER A 6 31.06 -4.86 29.61
CA SER A 6 30.09 -4.01 30.30
C SER A 6 28.89 -3.65 29.41
N PHE A 7 29.11 -3.40 28.11
CA PHE A 7 28.04 -3.01 27.20
C PHE A 7 27.08 -4.19 26.90
N ARG A 8 27.60 -5.41 26.75
CA ARG A 8 26.81 -6.63 26.55
C ARG A 8 25.98 -6.99 27.79
N GLU A 9 26.50 -6.75 28.96
CA GLU A 9 25.80 -7.04 30.23
C GLU A 9 24.71 -5.99 30.51
N CYS A 10 24.96 -4.73 30.17
CA CYS A 10 23.97 -3.67 30.24
C CYS A 10 22.83 -3.89 29.24
N ALA A 11 23.12 -4.26 27.99
CA ALA A 11 22.11 -4.59 26.98
C ALA A 11 21.26 -5.82 27.36
N ARG A 12 21.89 -6.86 27.96
CA ARG A 12 21.15 -8.01 28.50
C ARG A 12 20.24 -7.66 29.68
N ARG A 13 20.69 -6.82 30.58
CA ARG A 13 19.88 -6.34 31.72
C ARG A 13 18.74 -5.42 31.27
N CYS A 14 18.98 -4.54 30.30
CA CYS A 14 17.93 -3.72 29.69
C CYS A 14 16.90 -4.58 28.92
N ALA A 15 17.34 -5.58 28.17
CA ALA A 15 16.46 -6.50 27.48
C ALA A 15 15.65 -7.37 28.46
N ALA A 16 16.27 -7.85 29.57
CA ALA A 16 15.59 -8.59 30.61
C ALA A 16 14.58 -7.73 31.38
N LEU A 17 14.88 -6.46 31.65
CA LEU A 17 13.97 -5.52 32.29
C LEU A 17 12.80 -5.15 31.37
N LEU A 18 13.04 -4.97 30.07
CA LEU A 18 11.98 -4.76 29.08
C LEU A 18 11.09 -6.01 28.93
N PHE A 19 11.68 -7.20 28.93
CA PHE A 19 10.92 -8.45 28.84
C PHE A 19 10.12 -8.74 30.13
N SER A 20 10.68 -8.46 31.31
CA SER A 20 10.01 -8.57 32.61
C SER A 20 8.90 -7.52 32.77
N GLY A 21 9.12 -6.30 32.28
CA GLY A 21 8.10 -5.24 32.27
C GLY A 21 6.92 -5.57 31.35
N VAL A 22 7.16 -6.19 30.21
CA VAL A 22 6.12 -6.66 29.28
C VAL A 22 5.32 -7.80 29.88
N MET A 23 5.95 -8.73 30.62
CA MET A 23 5.25 -9.83 31.26
C MET A 23 4.46 -9.39 32.51
N ALA A 24 4.92 -8.37 33.24
CA ALA A 24 4.20 -7.82 34.41
C ALA A 24 2.99 -6.96 34.01
N LEU A 25 2.99 -6.34 32.84
CA LEU A 25 1.85 -5.60 32.27
C LEU A 25 0.75 -6.54 31.72
N GLY A 26 1.05 -7.83 31.51
CA GLY A 26 0.13 -8.82 30.99
C GLY A 26 -1.01 -9.21 31.97
N ALA A 27 -0.97 -8.77 33.22
CA ALA A 27 -1.95 -9.15 34.26
C ALA A 27 -3.10 -8.13 34.45
N VAL A 28 -3.07 -6.96 33.78
CA VAL A 28 -4.04 -5.87 34.09
C VAL A 28 -4.81 -5.33 32.89
N ALA A 29 -4.40 -5.60 31.66
CA ALA A 29 -5.15 -5.17 30.49
C ALA A 29 -5.64 -6.39 29.71
N GLN A 30 -6.95 -6.52 29.56
CA GLN A 30 -7.57 -7.42 28.59
C GLN A 30 -7.22 -6.88 27.18
N THR A 31 -5.99 -7.17 26.73
CA THR A 31 -5.46 -6.71 25.46
C THR A 31 -6.07 -7.56 24.34
N ALA A 32 -6.93 -6.94 23.54
CA ALA A 32 -7.47 -7.59 22.35
C ALA A 32 -6.36 -7.61 21.27
N HIS A 33 -5.78 -8.77 21.05
CA HIS A 33 -4.87 -9.00 19.95
C HIS A 33 -5.58 -9.77 18.84
N ALA A 34 -5.36 -9.37 17.60
CA ALA A 34 -5.88 -10.09 16.44
C ALA A 34 -4.72 -10.42 15.49
N ILE A 35 -4.70 -11.66 15.06
CA ILE A 35 -3.81 -12.13 13.98
C ILE A 35 -4.70 -12.31 12.76
N GLY A 36 -4.19 -11.94 11.61
CA GLY A 36 -4.86 -12.15 10.34
C GLY A 36 -3.85 -12.38 9.23
N GLY A 37 -4.35 -12.83 8.11
CA GLY A 37 -3.49 -13.11 6.97
C GLY A 37 -4.24 -13.05 5.65
N VAL A 38 -3.48 -13.00 4.55
CA VAL A 38 -4.02 -13.14 3.21
C VAL A 38 -3.05 -13.95 2.35
N VAL A 39 -3.59 -14.94 1.67
CA VAL A 39 -2.89 -15.71 0.65
C VAL A 39 -3.53 -15.41 -0.70
N ARG A 40 -2.69 -15.15 -1.71
CA ARG A 40 -3.09 -14.93 -3.09
C ARG A 40 -2.31 -15.87 -3.98
N ALA A 41 -2.98 -16.88 -4.50
CA ALA A 41 -2.44 -17.86 -5.42
C ALA A 41 -3.05 -17.63 -6.81
N ARG A 42 -2.23 -17.61 -7.85
CA ARG A 42 -2.68 -17.29 -9.21
C ARG A 42 -2.12 -18.20 -10.27
N TYR A 43 -2.85 -18.28 -11.35
CA TYR A 43 -2.41 -18.76 -12.65
C TYR A 43 -2.43 -17.57 -13.62
N GLU A 44 -1.37 -17.37 -14.36
CA GLU A 44 -1.24 -16.32 -15.38
C GLU A 44 -0.87 -16.96 -16.72
N ILE A 45 -1.47 -16.47 -17.79
CA ILE A 45 -1.12 -16.84 -19.16
C ILE A 45 -0.98 -15.58 -20.02
N GLN A 46 0.17 -15.39 -20.66
CA GLN A 46 0.40 -14.34 -21.65
C GLN A 46 -0.28 -14.73 -22.95
N THR A 47 -1.08 -13.81 -23.52
CA THR A 47 -1.91 -14.11 -24.70
C THR A 47 -1.13 -14.03 -26.00
N LEU A 48 0.04 -13.39 -26.02
CA LEU A 48 0.86 -13.23 -27.23
C LEU A 48 1.60 -14.52 -27.60
N ASP A 49 2.19 -15.20 -26.63
CA ASP A 49 3.08 -16.35 -26.84
C ASP A 49 2.65 -17.63 -26.08
N GLY A 50 1.56 -17.54 -25.32
CA GLY A 50 1.00 -18.67 -24.56
C GLY A 50 1.82 -19.09 -23.33
N ARG A 51 2.90 -18.38 -22.96
CA ARG A 51 3.67 -18.69 -21.77
C ARG A 51 2.81 -18.50 -20.52
N SER A 52 2.90 -19.44 -19.60
CA SER A 52 2.06 -19.46 -18.42
C SER A 52 2.84 -19.84 -17.16
N ARG A 53 2.29 -19.49 -15.99
CA ARG A 53 2.85 -19.87 -14.71
C ARG A 53 1.81 -19.94 -13.60
N PHE A 54 2.08 -20.76 -12.59
CA PHE A 54 1.50 -20.62 -11.26
C PHE A 54 2.41 -19.77 -10.39
N ALA A 55 1.82 -18.94 -9.53
CA ALA A 55 2.58 -18.10 -8.63
C ALA A 55 1.81 -17.83 -7.33
N ILE A 56 2.53 -17.76 -6.22
CA ILE A 56 2.02 -17.12 -5.00
C ILE A 56 2.31 -15.63 -5.13
N ARG A 57 1.24 -14.83 -5.25
CA ARG A 57 1.39 -13.38 -5.40
C ARG A 57 1.71 -12.71 -4.08
N ASN A 58 1.02 -13.11 -3.01
CA ASN A 58 1.23 -12.65 -1.65
C ASN A 58 0.96 -13.78 -0.66
N SER A 59 1.73 -13.79 0.40
CA SER A 59 1.46 -14.56 1.62
C SER A 59 1.73 -13.66 2.82
N ARG A 60 0.77 -12.75 3.08
CA ARG A 60 0.93 -11.70 4.10
C ARG A 60 0.30 -12.14 5.41
N VAL A 61 0.99 -11.83 6.51
CA VAL A 61 0.46 -11.98 7.86
C VAL A 61 0.60 -10.65 8.60
N TRP A 62 -0.29 -10.41 9.57
CA TRP A 62 -0.23 -9.25 10.44
C TRP A 62 -0.71 -9.58 11.84
N ILE A 63 -0.17 -8.82 12.79
CA ILE A 63 -0.62 -8.79 14.17
C ILE A 63 -1.01 -7.34 14.48
N ARG A 64 -2.16 -7.15 15.08
CA ARG A 64 -2.61 -5.85 15.56
C ARG A 64 -3.21 -6.01 16.95
N GLY A 65 -3.12 -4.96 17.76
CA GLY A 65 -3.72 -4.99 19.09
C GLY A 65 -3.68 -3.62 19.75
N SER A 66 -4.22 -3.56 20.96
CA SER A 66 -4.18 -2.37 21.81
C SER A 66 -3.67 -2.77 23.19
N PHE A 67 -2.65 -2.07 23.68
CA PHE A 67 -2.17 -2.23 25.08
C PHE A 67 -3.03 -1.47 26.07
N MET A 68 -3.65 -0.38 25.61
CA MET A 68 -4.54 0.50 26.35
C MET A 68 -5.62 1.02 25.41
N PRO A 69 -6.73 1.58 25.90
CA PRO A 69 -7.83 2.09 25.06
C PRO A 69 -7.36 3.11 23.98
N ARG A 70 -6.21 3.78 24.20
CA ARG A 70 -5.68 4.80 23.30
C ARG A 70 -4.36 4.46 22.65
N LEU A 71 -3.72 3.33 22.99
CA LEU A 71 -2.43 2.92 22.43
C LEU A 71 -2.59 1.58 21.72
N SER A 72 -2.46 1.62 20.41
CA SER A 72 -2.53 0.44 19.53
C SER A 72 -1.21 0.24 18.78
N TYR A 73 -1.04 -0.96 18.25
CA TYR A 73 0.11 -1.30 17.41
C TYR A 73 -0.33 -2.14 16.22
N TYR A 74 0.50 -2.15 15.20
CA TYR A 74 0.34 -2.98 14.01
C TYR A 74 1.71 -3.42 13.51
N VAL A 75 1.85 -4.70 13.20
CA VAL A 75 3.04 -5.29 12.58
C VAL A 75 2.59 -6.17 11.44
N SER A 76 3.21 -6.07 10.29
CA SER A 76 2.92 -6.91 9.14
C SER A 76 4.15 -7.25 8.33
N THR A 77 4.13 -8.47 7.77
CA THR A 77 5.14 -8.95 6.84
C THR A 77 4.49 -9.71 5.70
N ASP A 78 5.09 -9.68 4.54
CA ASP A 78 4.75 -10.54 3.42
C ASP A 78 5.82 -11.63 3.31
N LEU A 79 5.43 -12.86 3.62
CA LEU A 79 6.32 -14.03 3.57
C LEU A 79 6.70 -14.37 2.12
N CYS A 80 5.87 -13.96 1.16
CA CYS A 80 6.11 -14.12 -0.25
C CYS A 80 5.39 -13.00 -1.03
N ASP A 81 6.09 -11.91 -1.37
CA ASP A 81 5.65 -10.94 -2.37
C ASP A 81 6.38 -11.22 -3.68
N GLN A 82 5.73 -11.93 -4.58
CA GLN A 82 6.31 -12.38 -5.85
C GLN A 82 7.64 -13.14 -5.69
N GLY A 83 7.74 -13.98 -4.66
CA GLY A 83 8.94 -14.76 -4.38
C GLY A 83 9.93 -14.13 -3.40
N ALA A 84 9.68 -12.90 -2.93
CA ALA A 84 10.53 -12.20 -1.98
C ALA A 84 9.86 -12.04 -0.62
N PHE A 85 10.63 -12.19 0.45
CA PHE A 85 10.21 -11.81 1.80
C PHE A 85 10.32 -10.30 1.98
N GLN A 86 9.31 -9.67 2.59
CA GLN A 86 9.29 -8.23 2.84
C GLN A 86 8.77 -7.90 4.24
N PHE A 87 9.51 -7.10 4.99
CA PHE A 87 8.95 -6.35 6.11
C PHE A 87 8.13 -5.18 5.59
N LEU A 88 6.92 -5.00 6.12
CA LEU A 88 6.00 -4.00 5.61
C LEU A 88 5.77 -2.89 6.63
N ASP A 89 4.93 -3.13 7.61
CA ASP A 89 4.52 -2.12 8.56
C ASP A 89 4.89 -2.56 9.99
N ALA A 90 5.44 -1.65 10.78
CA ALA A 90 5.72 -1.84 12.20
C ALA A 90 5.59 -0.48 12.90
N TYR A 91 4.44 -0.23 13.53
CA TYR A 91 4.18 1.06 14.14
C TYR A 91 3.33 0.98 15.41
N GLY A 92 3.49 1.99 16.26
CA GLY A 92 2.59 2.33 17.34
C GLY A 92 1.70 3.52 16.96
N LYS A 93 0.45 3.50 17.41
CA LYS A 93 -0.51 4.59 17.20
C LYS A 93 -1.13 4.99 18.53
N LEU A 94 -1.07 6.29 18.84
CA LEU A 94 -1.63 6.91 20.03
C LEU A 94 -2.82 7.78 19.64
N ASP A 95 -4.00 7.51 20.22
CA ASP A 95 -5.17 8.37 20.14
C ASP A 95 -5.12 9.40 21.29
N LEU A 96 -4.94 10.66 20.94
CA LEU A 96 -4.91 11.77 21.88
C LEU A 96 -6.32 12.29 22.26
N GLY A 97 -7.35 11.74 21.64
CA GLY A 97 -8.73 12.17 21.79
C GLY A 97 -9.08 13.40 20.94
N ARG A 98 -10.33 13.80 20.96
CA ARG A 98 -10.86 14.94 20.21
C ARG A 98 -10.53 14.94 18.70
N GLY A 99 -10.40 13.74 18.12
CA GLY A 99 -10.07 13.55 16.70
C GLY A 99 -8.58 13.61 16.38
N VAL A 100 -7.69 13.79 17.35
CA VAL A 100 -6.24 13.83 17.14
C VAL A 100 -5.64 12.44 17.37
N ALA A 101 -4.82 11.95 16.44
CA ALA A 101 -4.01 10.74 16.63
C ALA A 101 -2.59 10.94 16.09
N MET A 102 -1.64 10.26 16.71
CA MET A 102 -0.23 10.21 16.28
C MET A 102 0.18 8.77 16.00
N GLN A 103 1.07 8.57 15.03
CA GLN A 103 1.61 7.27 14.68
C GLN A 103 3.11 7.40 14.43
N ALA A 104 3.89 6.43 14.93
CA ALA A 104 5.33 6.40 14.77
C ALA A 104 5.80 4.97 14.45
N GLY A 105 6.83 4.84 13.63
CA GLY A 105 7.41 3.58 13.14
C GLY A 105 7.52 3.53 11.64
N GLN A 106 7.57 2.33 11.06
CA GLN A 106 7.53 2.13 9.62
C GLN A 106 6.09 1.91 9.14
N PHE A 107 5.65 2.68 8.17
CA PHE A 107 4.35 2.54 7.52
C PHE A 107 4.34 3.26 6.18
N ARG A 108 3.22 3.15 5.43
CA ARG A 108 3.07 3.89 4.18
C ARG A 108 2.99 5.37 4.44
N ILE A 109 3.74 6.14 3.66
CA ILE A 109 3.63 7.60 3.65
C ILE A 109 2.19 7.98 3.30
N PRO A 110 1.54 8.93 4.02
CA PRO A 110 0.14 9.30 3.80
C PRO A 110 -0.03 10.12 2.52
N PHE A 111 -0.05 9.43 1.37
CA PHE A 111 -0.20 10.00 0.04
C PHE A 111 -0.92 8.98 -0.86
N GLY A 112 -1.71 9.44 -1.85
CA GLY A 112 -2.45 8.56 -2.76
C GLY A 112 -3.58 7.75 -2.10
N VAL A 113 -4.28 6.95 -2.91
CA VAL A 113 -5.41 6.11 -2.47
C VAL A 113 -5.17 4.63 -2.80
N ASP A 114 -4.86 4.28 -4.07
CA ASP A 114 -4.67 2.89 -4.49
C ASP A 114 -3.59 2.14 -3.69
N PRO A 115 -2.45 2.76 -3.32
CA PRO A 115 -1.42 2.11 -2.51
C PRO A 115 -1.91 1.61 -1.15
N PHE A 116 -2.89 2.29 -0.54
CA PHE A 116 -3.41 1.92 0.78
C PHE A 116 -4.32 0.69 0.77
N ARG A 117 -4.73 0.18 -0.39
CA ARG A 117 -5.43 -1.10 -0.45
C ARG A 117 -4.48 -2.23 -0.11
N GLY A 118 -4.86 -3.03 0.89
CA GLY A 118 -4.14 -4.27 1.22
C GLY A 118 -4.46 -5.38 0.20
N PRO A 119 -3.63 -6.43 0.11
CA PRO A 119 -3.81 -7.50 -0.88
C PRO A 119 -5.13 -8.24 -0.78
N GLY A 120 -5.77 -8.30 0.39
CA GLY A 120 -7.11 -8.85 0.56
C GLY A 120 -8.24 -7.95 0.02
N ASN A 121 -7.95 -6.70 -0.38
CA ASN A 121 -8.95 -5.71 -0.80
C ASN A 121 -8.67 -5.14 -2.21
N TYR A 122 -7.84 -5.80 -2.99
CA TYR A 122 -7.62 -5.40 -4.38
C TYR A 122 -8.88 -5.73 -5.20
N ILE A 123 -9.27 -4.75 -6.03
CA ILE A 123 -10.38 -4.91 -6.97
C ILE A 123 -9.95 -5.74 -8.18
N PHE A 124 -8.67 -5.67 -8.54
CA PHE A 124 -8.07 -6.37 -9.68
C PHE A 124 -6.89 -7.23 -9.20
N ALA A 125 -6.59 -8.28 -9.95
CA ALA A 125 -5.48 -9.18 -9.66
C ALA A 125 -4.13 -8.43 -9.59
N ASP A 126 -3.91 -7.46 -10.47
CA ASP A 126 -2.76 -6.57 -10.39
C ASP A 126 -3.15 -5.16 -9.94
N ARG A 127 -2.29 -4.51 -9.18
CA ARG A 127 -2.43 -3.09 -8.83
C ARG A 127 -2.40 -2.20 -10.08
N SER A 128 -2.92 -0.98 -9.96
CA SER A 128 -2.70 0.09 -10.93
C SER A 128 -1.21 0.43 -11.05
N PHE A 129 -0.82 1.18 -12.06
CA PHE A 129 0.55 1.72 -12.16
C PHE A 129 0.84 2.65 -11.00
N ILE A 130 -0.13 3.47 -10.55
CA ILE A 130 -0.01 4.31 -9.35
C ILE A 130 0.35 3.44 -8.15
N GLY A 131 -0.47 2.46 -7.81
CA GLY A 131 -0.29 1.66 -6.62
C GLY A 131 0.87 0.66 -6.66
N ARG A 132 1.46 0.43 -7.82
CA ARG A 132 2.57 -0.51 -8.00
C ARG A 132 3.92 0.16 -8.15
N ASP A 133 3.99 1.18 -8.99
CA ASP A 133 5.26 1.70 -9.49
C ASP A 133 5.50 3.17 -9.05
N ILE A 134 4.43 3.96 -8.78
CA ILE A 134 4.53 5.38 -8.52
C ILE A 134 4.50 5.67 -7.01
N ASP A 135 3.45 5.21 -6.31
CA ASP A 135 3.19 5.55 -4.92
C ASP A 135 2.97 4.29 -4.06
N ASN A 136 4.03 3.54 -3.80
CA ASN A 136 3.98 2.40 -2.89
C ASN A 136 5.10 2.48 -1.84
N ILE A 137 5.31 3.67 -1.32
CA ILE A 137 6.47 3.98 -0.48
C ILE A 137 6.13 3.75 0.99
N ARG A 138 6.99 2.99 1.66
CA ARG A 138 7.04 2.88 3.11
C ARG A 138 8.32 3.51 3.60
N ALA A 139 8.24 4.16 4.75
CA ALA A 139 9.40 4.76 5.38
C ALA A 139 9.23 4.81 6.89
N ASP A 140 10.33 4.92 7.60
CA ASP A 140 10.36 5.18 9.02
C ASP A 140 10.02 6.65 9.28
N GLY A 141 9.07 6.90 10.18
CA GLY A 141 8.69 8.27 10.45
C GLY A 141 7.58 8.43 11.48
N VAL A 142 7.05 9.63 11.51
CA VAL A 142 5.97 10.04 12.41
C VAL A 142 4.91 10.77 11.59
N GLN A 143 3.65 10.47 11.86
CA GLN A 143 2.53 11.25 11.34
C GLN A 143 1.58 11.64 12.45
N ALA A 144 0.89 12.76 12.24
CA ALA A 144 -0.24 13.21 13.04
C ALA A 144 -1.46 13.36 12.15
N SER A 145 -2.62 12.96 12.64
CA SER A 145 -3.90 13.12 11.94
C SER A 145 -4.90 13.83 12.82
N TYR A 146 -5.75 14.63 12.18
CA TYR A 146 -6.89 15.28 12.81
C TYR A 146 -8.16 14.98 12.02
N THR A 147 -9.15 14.39 12.70
CA THR A 147 -10.48 14.14 12.14
C THR A 147 -11.48 15.14 12.73
N PHE A 148 -12.08 15.95 11.89
CA PHE A 148 -13.11 16.91 12.28
C PHE A 148 -14.36 16.15 12.76
N GLN A 149 -14.82 16.47 13.97
CA GLN A 149 -15.94 15.78 14.63
C GLN A 149 -17.28 16.49 14.42
N LYS A 150 -17.49 17.10 13.24
CA LYS A 150 -18.74 17.75 12.86
C LYS A 150 -19.46 16.94 11.78
N ASP A 151 -20.49 17.49 11.18
CA ASP A 151 -21.40 16.87 10.22
C ASP A 151 -20.67 16.14 9.05
N ILE A 152 -19.47 16.58 8.70
CA ILE A 152 -18.60 15.95 7.70
C ILE A 152 -17.27 15.59 8.37
N PRO A 153 -17.00 14.31 8.62
CA PRO A 153 -15.76 13.87 9.31
C PRO A 153 -14.56 13.90 8.37
N ALA A 154 -14.16 15.08 7.91
CA ALA A 154 -12.94 15.26 7.14
C ALA A 154 -11.72 14.90 7.98
N THR A 155 -10.70 14.30 7.37
CA THR A 155 -9.43 13.96 8.03
C THR A 155 -8.29 14.62 7.30
N VAL A 156 -7.37 15.25 8.05
CA VAL A 156 -6.10 15.77 7.54
C VAL A 156 -4.99 15.03 8.25
N THR A 157 -4.01 14.56 7.49
CA THR A 157 -2.82 13.85 7.99
C THR A 157 -1.57 14.54 7.50
N LEU A 158 -0.64 14.81 8.42
CA LEU A 158 0.69 15.35 8.15
C LEU A 158 1.73 14.32 8.59
N GLY A 159 2.77 14.09 7.81
CA GLY A 159 3.83 13.16 8.15
C GLY A 159 5.21 13.65 7.78
N VAL A 160 6.21 13.21 8.57
CA VAL A 160 7.63 13.45 8.37
C VAL A 160 8.33 12.10 8.44
N PHE A 161 9.17 11.81 7.45
CA PHE A 161 9.76 10.49 7.26
C PHE A 161 11.24 10.62 6.91
N SER A 162 12.03 9.64 7.35
CA SER A 162 13.36 9.41 6.79
C SER A 162 13.22 8.67 5.44
N PRO A 163 14.23 8.70 4.57
CA PRO A 163 14.23 7.87 3.38
C PRO A 163 14.46 6.37 3.68
N ASN A 164 14.75 6.04 4.95
CA ASN A 164 15.10 4.70 5.40
C ASN A 164 13.87 3.84 5.62
N THR A 165 14.11 2.53 5.64
CA THR A 165 13.13 1.51 6.02
C THR A 165 13.70 0.62 7.13
N ILE A 166 12.87 -0.22 7.74
CA ILE A 166 13.28 -1.16 8.81
C ILE A 166 14.42 -2.11 8.38
N THR A 167 14.63 -2.30 7.10
CA THR A 167 15.72 -3.13 6.56
C THR A 167 16.99 -2.35 6.24
N ASP A 168 16.95 -1.00 6.31
CA ASP A 168 18.08 -0.12 6.05
C ASP A 168 18.14 0.98 7.12
N GLN A 169 18.53 0.61 8.33
CA GLN A 169 18.59 1.50 9.50
C GLN A 169 19.91 2.26 9.64
N ASN A 170 20.92 1.91 8.85
CA ASN A 170 22.26 2.50 8.99
C ASN A 170 22.51 3.71 8.09
N HIS A 171 21.54 4.05 7.26
CA HIS A 171 21.67 5.19 6.35
C HIS A 171 21.28 6.50 7.05
N TRP A 172 22.24 7.43 7.17
CA TRP A 172 22.02 8.78 7.70
C TRP A 172 21.80 9.76 6.55
N SER A 173 20.58 10.29 6.44
CA SER A 173 20.21 11.27 5.41
C SER A 173 20.28 12.69 5.95
N LYS A 174 20.67 13.65 5.08
CA LYS A 174 20.57 15.09 5.37
C LYS A 174 19.20 15.66 5.09
N THR A 175 18.33 14.88 4.43
CA THR A 175 17.00 15.31 3.97
C THR A 175 15.92 14.41 4.53
N LEU A 176 14.76 14.99 4.80
CA LEU A 176 13.56 14.27 5.21
C LEU A 176 12.52 14.34 4.11
N ASN A 177 11.61 13.37 4.13
CA ASN A 177 10.43 13.30 3.28
C ASN A 177 9.22 13.85 4.05
N TYR A 178 8.33 14.53 3.37
CA TYR A 178 7.13 15.13 3.96
C TYR A 178 5.90 14.73 3.16
N ALA A 179 4.79 14.57 3.86
CA ALA A 179 3.51 14.30 3.22
C ALA A 179 2.37 15.01 3.93
N LEU A 180 1.39 15.41 3.13
CA LEU A 180 0.10 15.94 3.55
C LEU A 180 -0.99 15.17 2.80
N LYS A 181 -2.01 14.68 3.51
CA LYS A 181 -3.18 14.04 2.92
C LYS A 181 -4.44 14.60 3.55
N ALA A 182 -5.43 14.93 2.73
CA ALA A 182 -6.76 15.33 3.15
C ALA A 182 -7.81 14.39 2.58
N GLU A 183 -8.76 13.94 3.39
CA GLU A 183 -9.84 13.04 3.02
C GLU A 183 -11.18 13.65 3.44
N LEU A 184 -12.11 13.76 2.50
CA LEU A 184 -13.42 14.40 2.69
C LEU A 184 -14.53 13.44 2.22
N PRO A 185 -15.22 12.73 3.12
CA PRO A 185 -16.42 11.97 2.77
C PRO A 185 -17.61 12.90 2.62
N VAL A 186 -18.34 12.81 1.49
CA VAL A 186 -19.54 13.60 1.18
C VAL A 186 -20.61 12.68 0.61
N GLY A 187 -21.51 12.19 1.45
CA GLY A 187 -22.56 11.26 1.06
C GLY A 187 -21.96 9.97 0.45
N PRO A 188 -22.31 9.59 -0.79
CA PRO A 188 -21.74 8.42 -1.45
C PRO A 188 -20.33 8.65 -2.04
N PHE A 189 -19.83 9.88 -1.98
CA PHE A 189 -18.52 10.27 -2.51
C PHE A 189 -17.48 10.39 -1.39
N LYS A 190 -16.23 10.15 -1.75
CA LYS A 190 -15.06 10.52 -0.95
C LYS A 190 -14.06 11.21 -1.86
N VAL A 191 -13.69 12.43 -1.49
CA VAL A 191 -12.63 13.19 -2.17
C VAL A 191 -11.37 13.09 -1.34
N THR A 192 -10.25 12.78 -1.99
CA THR A 192 -8.92 12.70 -1.37
C THR A 192 -7.98 13.58 -2.17
N GLY A 193 -7.10 14.28 -1.49
CA GLY A 193 -6.00 15.03 -2.10
C GLY A 193 -4.76 14.92 -1.24
N GLY A 194 -3.60 14.95 -1.88
CA GLY A 194 -2.32 14.77 -1.20
C GLY A 194 -1.20 15.58 -1.84
N LEU A 195 -0.21 15.91 -1.02
CA LEU A 195 1.09 16.45 -1.43
C LEU A 195 2.17 15.64 -0.76
N GLN A 196 3.21 15.31 -1.50
CA GLN A 196 4.36 14.56 -1.00
C GLN A 196 5.64 15.12 -1.59
N THR A 197 6.70 15.17 -0.80
CA THR A 197 8.05 15.43 -1.29
C THR A 197 8.99 14.40 -0.73
N ILE A 198 9.69 13.69 -1.62
CA ILE A 198 10.63 12.63 -1.29
C ILE A 198 11.97 12.89 -1.95
N GLN A 199 13.02 12.29 -1.43
CA GLN A 199 14.35 12.33 -2.05
C GLN A 199 14.98 10.94 -1.95
N PRO A 200 14.66 10.05 -2.91
CA PRO A 200 15.17 8.68 -2.91
C PRO A 200 16.69 8.60 -3.07
N ASP A 201 17.28 9.56 -3.79
CA ASP A 201 18.71 9.68 -4.04
C ASP A 201 19.09 11.18 -4.01
N SER A 202 19.69 11.70 -5.04
CA SER A 202 20.17 13.09 -5.12
C SER A 202 19.11 14.07 -5.63
N VAL A 203 18.12 13.60 -6.39
CA VAL A 203 17.03 14.41 -6.93
C VAL A 203 15.80 14.35 -6.02
N ARG A 204 15.24 15.51 -5.73
CA ARG A 204 13.98 15.63 -5.00
C ARG A 204 12.80 15.48 -5.97
N VAL A 205 11.82 14.68 -5.57
CA VAL A 205 10.59 14.45 -6.30
C VAL A 205 9.43 15.06 -5.51
N ASN A 206 8.73 16.01 -6.11
CA ASN A 206 7.52 16.60 -5.57
C ASN A 206 6.31 15.97 -6.24
N MET A 207 5.33 15.54 -5.46
CA MET A 207 4.17 14.81 -5.95
C MET A 207 2.88 15.48 -5.48
N ALA A 208 1.87 15.47 -6.34
CA ALA A 208 0.51 15.90 -6.03
C ALA A 208 -0.48 14.80 -6.43
N ASP A 209 -1.47 14.54 -5.57
CA ASP A 209 -2.53 13.55 -5.76
C ASP A 209 -3.90 14.17 -5.69
N ALA A 210 -4.83 13.68 -6.51
CA ALA A 210 -6.25 13.97 -6.43
C ALA A 210 -7.05 12.70 -6.78
N CYS A 211 -8.00 12.35 -5.91
CA CYS A 211 -8.83 11.17 -6.09
C CYS A 211 -10.28 11.45 -5.70
N VAL A 212 -11.21 10.90 -6.49
CA VAL A 212 -12.64 10.86 -6.18
C VAL A 212 -13.09 9.41 -6.22
N SER A 213 -13.68 8.95 -5.12
CA SER A 213 -14.32 7.63 -5.03
C SER A 213 -15.82 7.78 -4.84
N PHE A 214 -16.60 6.85 -5.40
CA PHE A 214 -18.06 6.76 -5.26
C PHE A 214 -18.42 5.34 -4.83
N SER A 215 -19.39 5.20 -3.91
CA SER A 215 -19.90 3.89 -3.51
C SER A 215 -21.37 3.97 -3.12
N LYS A 216 -22.27 3.34 -3.89
CA LYS A 216 -23.71 3.26 -3.61
C LYS A 216 -24.35 2.10 -4.40
N GLY A 217 -25.24 1.34 -3.75
CA GLY A 217 -26.11 0.36 -4.41
C GLY A 217 -25.36 -0.75 -5.17
N GLY A 218 -24.24 -1.25 -4.62
CA GLY A 218 -23.41 -2.26 -5.27
C GLY A 218 -22.40 -1.69 -6.28
N LEU A 219 -22.57 -0.44 -6.72
CA LEU A 219 -21.62 0.26 -7.59
C LEU A 219 -20.52 0.95 -6.76
N THR A 220 -19.27 0.68 -7.10
CA THR A 220 -18.11 1.42 -6.61
C THR A 220 -17.28 1.88 -7.80
N ALA A 221 -16.86 3.14 -7.80
CA ALA A 221 -16.03 3.71 -8.85
C ALA A 221 -14.98 4.63 -8.22
N GLU A 222 -13.86 4.79 -8.88
CA GLU A 222 -12.78 5.67 -8.44
C GLU A 222 -11.99 6.21 -9.62
N ALA A 223 -11.59 7.46 -9.50
CA ALA A 223 -10.65 8.12 -10.40
C ALA A 223 -9.56 8.79 -9.57
N GLU A 224 -8.31 8.39 -9.80
CA GLU A 224 -7.13 8.89 -9.13
C GLU A 224 -6.13 9.42 -10.16
N TYR A 225 -5.51 10.54 -9.86
CA TYR A 225 -4.47 11.17 -10.66
C TYR A 225 -3.30 11.56 -9.78
N ILE A 226 -2.07 11.26 -10.23
CA ILE A 226 -0.82 11.67 -9.58
C ILE A 226 0.05 12.40 -10.60
N LEU A 227 0.60 13.53 -10.15
CA LEU A 227 1.65 14.29 -10.81
C LEU A 227 2.96 14.10 -10.03
N GLU A 228 4.06 13.79 -10.71
CA GLU A 228 5.42 13.82 -10.15
C GLU A 228 6.27 14.83 -10.92
N HIS A 229 6.94 15.70 -10.17
CA HIS A 229 7.85 16.71 -10.67
C HIS A 229 9.26 16.48 -10.10
N TYR A 230 10.26 16.39 -10.95
CA TYR A 230 11.66 16.14 -10.60
C TYR A 230 12.40 17.46 -10.49
N VAL A 231 12.78 17.85 -9.27
CA VAL A 231 13.35 19.18 -8.99
C VAL A 231 14.77 19.29 -9.54
N ALA A 232 15.00 20.31 -10.35
CA ALA A 232 16.30 20.63 -10.96
C ALA A 232 16.88 19.53 -11.87
N ASP A 233 16.04 18.63 -12.40
CA ASP A 233 16.42 17.63 -13.39
C ASP A 233 15.59 17.81 -14.67
N PRO A 234 16.16 17.59 -15.87
CA PRO A 234 15.46 17.71 -17.14
C PRO A 234 14.50 16.55 -17.45
N PHE A 235 14.37 15.55 -16.56
CA PHE A 235 13.41 14.47 -16.75
C PHE A 235 11.98 15.03 -16.77
N PRO A 236 11.14 14.63 -17.77
CA PRO A 236 9.79 15.16 -17.90
C PRO A 236 8.90 14.75 -16.73
N ASP A 237 7.97 15.61 -16.37
CA ASP A 237 6.97 15.33 -15.34
C ASP A 237 6.21 14.03 -15.64
N CYS A 238 6.00 13.23 -14.61
CA CYS A 238 5.22 12.00 -14.73
C CYS A 238 3.75 12.26 -14.39
N HIS A 239 2.86 11.89 -15.29
CA HIS A 239 1.42 11.95 -15.15
C HIS A 239 0.86 10.55 -15.10
N SER A 240 0.22 10.16 -13.99
CA SER A 240 -0.36 8.84 -13.80
C SER A 240 -1.84 8.90 -13.49
N TYR A 241 -2.61 8.02 -14.12
CA TYR A 241 -4.07 7.95 -14.04
C TYR A 241 -4.51 6.53 -13.70
N ASN A 242 -5.52 6.41 -12.84
CA ASN A 242 -6.18 5.16 -12.51
C ASN A 242 -7.69 5.40 -12.38
N VAL A 243 -8.47 4.89 -13.33
CA VAL A 243 -9.93 4.99 -13.32
C VAL A 243 -10.53 3.61 -13.36
N TRP A 244 -11.41 3.29 -12.43
CA TRP A 244 -12.03 1.97 -12.39
C TRP A 244 -13.46 1.99 -11.86
N VAL A 245 -14.17 0.92 -12.19
CA VAL A 245 -15.52 0.63 -11.72
C VAL A 245 -15.62 -0.83 -11.30
N ASP A 246 -16.36 -1.10 -10.23
CA ASP A 246 -16.78 -2.43 -9.76
C ASP A 246 -18.27 -2.41 -9.49
N TYR A 247 -19.01 -3.36 -10.07
CA TYR A 247 -20.42 -3.56 -9.79
C TYR A 247 -20.64 -4.92 -9.16
N GLY A 248 -20.99 -4.92 -7.88
CA GLY A 248 -21.22 -6.11 -7.06
C GLY A 248 -22.69 -6.47 -6.96
N ILE A 249 -23.00 -7.71 -7.28
CA ILE A 249 -24.33 -8.31 -7.22
C ILE A 249 -24.35 -9.27 -6.03
N PRO A 250 -25.24 -9.09 -5.04
CA PRO A 250 -25.41 -10.07 -3.97
C PRO A 250 -25.99 -11.38 -4.55
N LEU A 251 -25.50 -12.51 -4.06
CA LEU A 251 -25.98 -13.84 -4.43
C LEU A 251 -26.57 -14.52 -3.20
N GLU A 252 -27.70 -15.21 -3.39
CA GLU A 252 -28.32 -16.08 -2.38
C GLU A 252 -27.83 -17.53 -2.61
N HIS A 253 -26.57 -17.78 -2.27
CA HIS A 253 -25.97 -19.10 -2.42
C HIS A 253 -25.10 -19.45 -1.21
N THR A 254 -25.05 -20.73 -0.83
CA THR A 254 -24.35 -21.20 0.37
C THR A 254 -22.84 -21.02 0.33
N LEU A 255 -22.22 -21.16 -0.83
CA LEU A 255 -20.76 -21.07 -1.02
C LEU A 255 -20.29 -19.70 -1.51
N PHE A 256 -21.17 -18.93 -2.17
CA PHE A 256 -20.84 -17.64 -2.74
C PHE A 256 -21.97 -16.66 -2.48
N ASN A 257 -21.65 -15.50 -1.98
CA ASN A 257 -22.65 -14.47 -1.67
C ASN A 257 -22.44 -13.17 -2.46
N ARG A 258 -21.44 -13.13 -3.34
CA ARG A 258 -21.16 -11.97 -4.19
C ARG A 258 -20.59 -12.41 -5.55
N LEU A 259 -21.14 -11.81 -6.61
CA LEU A 259 -20.54 -11.76 -7.94
C LEU A 259 -20.28 -10.30 -8.28
N SER A 260 -19.14 -9.96 -8.83
CA SER A 260 -18.90 -8.61 -9.31
C SER A 260 -18.20 -8.59 -10.66
N PHE A 261 -18.43 -7.51 -11.42
CA PHE A 261 -17.81 -7.21 -12.68
C PHE A 261 -17.02 -5.93 -12.58
N GLN A 262 -15.81 -5.94 -13.11
CA GLN A 262 -14.87 -4.86 -12.95
C GLN A 262 -14.28 -4.42 -14.29
N ALA A 263 -14.04 -3.11 -14.42
CA ALA A 263 -13.26 -2.53 -15.50
C ALA A 263 -12.33 -1.45 -14.96
N ARG A 264 -11.10 -1.37 -15.49
CA ARG A 264 -10.11 -0.36 -15.15
C ARG A 264 -9.36 0.08 -16.39
N PHE A 265 -9.14 1.39 -16.48
CA PHE A 265 -8.14 2.00 -17.34
C PHE A 265 -7.10 2.69 -16.48
N ASP A 266 -5.84 2.32 -16.63
CA ASP A 266 -4.73 3.00 -16.00
C ASP A 266 -3.64 3.36 -17.01
N ALA A 267 -3.01 4.51 -16.82
CA ALA A 267 -2.00 5.05 -17.72
C ALA A 267 -0.93 5.80 -16.91
N SER A 268 0.29 5.81 -17.43
CA SER A 268 1.40 6.61 -16.90
C SER A 268 2.27 7.08 -18.07
N THR A 269 2.73 8.32 -18.01
CA THR A 269 3.84 8.77 -18.85
C THR A 269 5.14 8.09 -18.40
N SER A 270 6.28 8.42 -19.01
CA SER A 270 7.59 7.93 -18.56
C SER A 270 7.81 8.28 -17.09
N HIS A 271 8.35 7.35 -16.33
CA HIS A 271 8.52 7.43 -14.89
C HIS A 271 9.95 7.10 -14.46
N SER A 272 10.45 7.87 -13.50
CA SER A 272 11.69 7.62 -12.76
C SER A 272 11.38 7.54 -11.26
N SER A 273 11.92 6.53 -10.59
CA SER A 273 11.84 6.42 -9.12
C SER A 273 12.72 7.43 -8.36
N GLY A 274 13.37 8.34 -9.07
CA GLY A 274 14.26 9.34 -8.49
C GLY A 274 15.70 8.87 -8.32
N VAL A 275 16.07 7.70 -8.84
CA VAL A 275 17.45 7.18 -8.79
C VAL A 275 18.27 7.76 -9.94
N VAL A 276 19.48 8.26 -9.61
CA VAL A 276 20.41 8.86 -10.57
C VAL A 276 21.45 7.84 -11.04
N THR A 277 21.53 7.63 -12.34
CA THR A 277 22.54 6.78 -12.98
C THR A 277 23.35 7.62 -13.98
N ASN A 278 24.68 7.64 -13.85
CA ASN A 278 25.57 8.44 -14.70
C ASN A 278 25.20 9.93 -14.74
N GLY A 279 24.79 10.52 -13.62
CA GLY A 279 24.48 11.94 -13.49
C GLY A 279 23.13 12.36 -14.08
N ARG A 280 22.24 11.42 -14.41
CA ARG A 280 20.88 11.66 -14.89
C ARG A 280 19.89 10.72 -14.23
N LEU A 281 18.64 11.14 -14.12
CA LEU A 281 17.56 10.24 -13.70
C LEU A 281 17.41 9.08 -14.68
N SER A 282 17.29 7.88 -14.15
CA SER A 282 16.99 6.68 -14.92
C SER A 282 15.48 6.63 -15.24
N GLU A 283 15.14 6.26 -16.48
CA GLU A 283 13.78 5.90 -16.84
C GLU A 283 13.52 4.45 -16.39
N ASP A 284 12.75 4.26 -15.31
CA ASP A 284 12.45 2.92 -14.82
C ASP A 284 11.32 2.27 -15.62
N HIS A 285 10.39 3.11 -16.09
CA HIS A 285 9.25 2.67 -16.87
C HIS A 285 8.91 3.66 -17.99
N PRO A 286 8.76 3.19 -19.24
CA PRO A 286 8.30 4.03 -20.35
C PRO A 286 6.81 4.39 -20.19
N ALA A 287 6.37 5.33 -21.00
CA ALA A 287 4.96 5.67 -21.12
C ALA A 287 4.14 4.41 -21.50
N ARG A 288 3.05 4.17 -20.79
CA ARG A 288 2.24 2.96 -20.91
C ARG A 288 0.78 3.18 -20.53
N LYS A 289 -0.09 2.37 -21.11
CA LYS A 289 -1.51 2.32 -20.76
C LYS A 289 -1.94 0.87 -20.58
N ARG A 290 -2.97 0.64 -19.78
CA ARG A 290 -3.55 -0.69 -19.61
C ARG A 290 -5.07 -0.60 -19.47
N LEU A 291 -5.76 -1.49 -20.17
CA LEU A 291 -7.17 -1.80 -19.95
C LEU A 291 -7.26 -3.13 -19.21
N THR A 292 -8.00 -3.18 -18.13
CA THR A 292 -8.29 -4.42 -17.39
C THR A 292 -9.80 -4.60 -17.30
N ILE A 293 -10.30 -5.76 -17.67
CA ILE A 293 -11.68 -6.18 -17.42
C ILE A 293 -11.67 -7.49 -16.64
N GLY A 294 -12.67 -7.70 -15.80
CA GLY A 294 -12.70 -8.91 -15.00
C GLY A 294 -13.99 -9.15 -14.26
N SER A 295 -14.01 -10.29 -13.59
CA SER A 295 -15.09 -10.68 -12.68
C SER A 295 -14.51 -11.33 -11.42
N THR A 296 -15.25 -11.22 -10.33
CA THR A 296 -14.92 -11.84 -9.04
C THR A 296 -16.13 -12.55 -8.50
N LEU A 297 -15.96 -13.83 -8.19
CA LEU A 297 -16.95 -14.64 -7.49
C LEU A 297 -16.42 -14.90 -6.09
N GLY A 298 -17.20 -14.57 -5.05
CA GLY A 298 -16.65 -14.64 -3.70
C GLY A 298 -17.66 -14.97 -2.61
N TYR A 299 -17.11 -15.48 -1.54
CA TYR A 299 -17.72 -15.54 -0.21
C TYR A 299 -17.10 -14.45 0.67
N VAL A 300 -17.91 -13.49 1.09
CA VAL A 300 -17.48 -12.38 1.93
C VAL A 300 -18.29 -12.40 3.22
N ASN A 301 -17.66 -12.77 4.32
CA ASN A 301 -18.23 -12.75 5.67
C ASN A 301 -17.15 -12.27 6.64
N LYS A 302 -17.09 -10.96 6.87
CA LYS A 302 -16.02 -10.32 7.64
C LYS A 302 -15.81 -11.00 9.00
N PRO A 303 -14.56 -11.28 9.41
CA PRO A 303 -13.31 -10.87 8.77
C PRO A 303 -12.83 -11.80 7.63
N VAL A 304 -13.48 -12.92 7.38
CA VAL A 304 -13.08 -13.94 6.40
C VAL A 304 -13.58 -13.59 5.00
N LYS A 305 -12.75 -13.82 4.01
CA LYS A 305 -13.08 -13.64 2.59
C LYS A 305 -12.39 -14.71 1.75
N CYS A 306 -13.13 -15.33 0.83
CA CYS A 306 -12.58 -16.23 -0.18
C CYS A 306 -13.12 -15.81 -1.54
N GLU A 307 -12.24 -15.41 -2.46
CA GLU A 307 -12.64 -14.92 -3.78
C GLU A 307 -11.85 -15.61 -4.88
N LEU A 308 -12.54 -15.94 -5.96
CA LEU A 308 -11.97 -16.32 -7.23
C LEU A 308 -12.13 -15.14 -8.20
N GLN A 309 -11.02 -14.59 -8.65
CA GLN A 309 -10.98 -13.44 -9.53
C GLN A 309 -10.37 -13.82 -10.87
N VAL A 310 -11.00 -13.40 -11.97
CA VAL A 310 -10.47 -13.59 -13.32
C VAL A 310 -10.38 -12.21 -13.98
N ASN A 311 -9.20 -11.87 -14.48
CA ASN A 311 -8.95 -10.61 -15.17
C ASN A 311 -8.26 -10.84 -16.51
N TYR A 312 -8.69 -10.11 -17.53
CA TYR A 312 -7.93 -9.90 -18.76
C TYR A 312 -7.30 -8.51 -18.73
N GLN A 313 -6.01 -8.44 -19.07
CA GLN A 313 -5.22 -7.22 -19.09
C GLN A 313 -4.65 -7.01 -20.49
N LYS A 314 -4.98 -5.86 -21.11
CA LYS A 314 -4.46 -5.39 -22.39
C LYS A 314 -3.52 -4.23 -22.14
N TYR A 315 -2.25 -4.37 -22.55
CA TYR A 315 -1.23 -3.34 -22.42
C TYR A 315 -1.01 -2.60 -23.74
N PHE A 316 -0.69 -1.31 -23.64
CA PHE A 316 -0.37 -0.45 -24.77
C PHE A 316 0.93 0.29 -24.47
N TYR A 317 1.93 0.07 -25.29
CA TYR A 317 3.25 0.69 -25.23
C TYR A 317 3.53 1.46 -26.51
N LYS A 318 4.62 2.25 -26.53
CA LYS A 318 5.16 2.82 -27.75
C LYS A 318 5.58 1.69 -28.70
N GLU A 319 5.38 1.89 -29.98
CA GLU A 319 5.80 0.96 -31.02
C GLU A 319 7.28 0.55 -30.89
N GLY A 320 7.58 -0.72 -31.07
CA GLY A 320 8.92 -1.29 -30.90
C GLY A 320 9.40 -1.52 -29.48
N TYR A 321 8.61 -1.18 -28.45
CA TYR A 321 8.98 -1.48 -27.07
C TYR A 321 8.73 -2.97 -26.72
N ALA A 322 9.81 -3.68 -26.35
CA ALA A 322 9.72 -5.06 -25.86
C ALA A 322 9.35 -5.06 -24.38
N ALA A 323 8.08 -5.23 -24.06
CA ALA A 323 7.62 -5.30 -22.68
C ALA A 323 8.16 -6.55 -21.96
N PRO A 324 8.64 -6.41 -20.71
CA PRO A 324 9.12 -7.56 -19.94
C PRO A 324 7.97 -8.53 -19.59
N ASP A 325 8.35 -9.75 -19.26
CA ASP A 325 7.42 -10.79 -18.83
C ASP A 325 6.53 -10.30 -17.66
N GLY A 326 5.26 -10.67 -17.72
CA GLY A 326 4.26 -10.26 -16.73
C GLY A 326 3.75 -8.81 -16.90
N ARG A 327 4.31 -8.03 -17.83
CA ARG A 327 3.84 -6.69 -18.24
C ARG A 327 3.35 -6.68 -19.70
N GLN A 328 2.91 -7.83 -20.19
CA GLN A 328 2.30 -8.04 -21.50
C GLN A 328 0.83 -8.40 -21.34
N ASP A 329 0.11 -8.47 -22.48
CA ASP A 329 -1.27 -8.89 -22.50
C ASP A 329 -1.44 -10.27 -21.88
N LYS A 330 -2.34 -10.39 -20.92
CA LYS A 330 -2.50 -11.64 -20.17
C LYS A 330 -3.90 -11.85 -19.58
N VAL A 331 -4.20 -13.11 -19.32
CA VAL A 331 -5.29 -13.52 -18.43
C VAL A 331 -4.70 -13.94 -17.10
N VAL A 332 -5.33 -13.53 -16.01
CA VAL A 332 -4.98 -13.90 -14.64
C VAL A 332 -6.21 -14.51 -13.99
N ALA A 333 -6.09 -15.73 -13.47
CA ALA A 333 -7.05 -16.34 -12.56
C ALA A 333 -6.42 -16.41 -11.17
N GLU A 334 -7.06 -15.83 -10.15
CA GLU A 334 -6.49 -15.69 -8.82
C GLU A 334 -7.47 -16.12 -7.73
N LEU A 335 -6.98 -16.95 -6.80
CA LEU A 335 -7.65 -17.27 -5.55
C LEU A 335 -7.12 -16.37 -4.44
N ILE A 336 -8.02 -15.70 -3.74
CA ILE A 336 -7.72 -14.80 -2.61
C ILE A 336 -8.39 -15.37 -1.38
N VAL A 337 -7.62 -15.66 -0.33
CA VAL A 337 -8.12 -16.09 0.97
C VAL A 337 -7.64 -15.11 2.02
N LEU A 338 -8.59 -14.45 2.69
CA LEU A 338 -8.36 -13.51 3.80
C LEU A 338 -8.97 -14.10 5.07
N PHE A 339 -8.21 -14.13 6.17
CA PHE A 339 -8.61 -14.69 7.46
C PHE A 339 -8.09 -13.90 8.65
#